data_e06374f315c09f238802856c7baea6b6
#
_entry.id   e06374f315c09f238802856c7baea6b6
#
_cell.length_a   1.000
_cell.length_b   1.000
_cell.length_c   1.000
_cell.angle_alpha   90.00
_cell.angle_beta   90.00
_cell.angle_gamma   90.00
#
_symmetry.space_group_name_H-M   'P 1'
#
loop_
_entity.id
_entity.type
_entity.pdbx_description
1 polymer ?
#
loop_
_entity_poly.entity_id
_entity_poly.type
_entity_poly.pdbx_seq_one_letter_code
_entity_poly.pdbx_strand_id
1 'polypeptide(L)'
;MKIAELDLPKPAKDFLKAEGFSKLYPPQEDSIAAGLLDGKSILVSAPTASGKTLIATLAMLSYLSKNKGKVVYLSPLRALAAEKFSEFKKMEKIPLGKKIKTQISTGDFESVDKTLDKSDIIVLTNEKMDSLIRHGAEWVDDIGLVIADEIHLIGDQDRGPTLEMILTKLKLLQSKPQIIALSATITNADEMS
;
A
#
# COMPACT_ATOMS: atom_id res chain seq x y z
N MET A 1 3.32 -21.52 -4.21
CA MET A 1 3.90 -20.89 -5.43
C MET A 1 5.31 -20.37 -5.13
N LYS A 2 6.23 -20.41 -6.10
CA LYS A 2 7.60 -19.85 -5.93
C LYS A 2 7.64 -18.41 -6.45
N ILE A 3 8.48 -17.56 -5.86
CA ILE A 3 8.70 -16.18 -6.33
C ILE A 3 9.11 -16.13 -7.82
N ALA A 4 9.86 -17.12 -8.30
CA ALA A 4 10.28 -17.20 -9.69
C ALA A 4 9.13 -17.31 -10.71
N GLU A 5 7.99 -17.85 -10.27
CA GLU A 5 6.80 -18.12 -11.10
C GLU A 5 5.86 -16.90 -11.22
N LEU A 6 6.07 -15.85 -10.40
CA LEU A 6 5.23 -14.66 -10.39
C LEU A 6 5.33 -13.86 -11.70
N ASP A 7 4.24 -13.22 -12.11
CA ASP A 7 4.24 -12.22 -13.20
C ASP A 7 4.82 -10.88 -12.70
N LEU A 8 6.12 -10.88 -12.44
CA LEU A 8 6.89 -9.71 -12.04
C LEU A 8 8.17 -9.63 -12.87
N PRO A 9 8.71 -8.42 -13.12
CA PRO A 9 9.97 -8.28 -13.82
C PRO A 9 11.13 -8.88 -13.01
N LYS A 10 12.18 -9.32 -13.73
CA LYS A 10 13.34 -9.96 -13.12
C LYS A 10 13.94 -9.15 -11.95
N PRO A 11 14.15 -7.81 -12.06
CA PRO A 11 14.70 -7.04 -10.93
C PRO A 11 13.85 -7.11 -9.65
N ALA A 12 12.51 -7.15 -9.79
CA ALA A 12 11.61 -7.30 -8.65
C ALA A 12 11.74 -8.70 -7.99
N LYS A 13 11.84 -9.74 -8.80
CA LYS A 13 12.06 -11.12 -8.31
C LYS A 13 13.41 -11.27 -7.62
N ASP A 14 14.46 -10.65 -8.17
CA ASP A 14 15.81 -10.69 -7.60
C ASP A 14 15.84 -9.93 -6.25
N PHE A 15 15.14 -8.79 -6.15
CA PHE A 15 14.97 -8.08 -4.90
C PHE A 15 14.27 -8.94 -3.84
N LEU A 16 13.14 -9.57 -4.17
CA LEU A 16 12.42 -10.43 -3.24
C LEU A 16 13.28 -11.60 -2.75
N LYS A 17 14.09 -12.19 -3.62
CA LYS A 17 15.03 -13.24 -3.23
C LYS A 17 16.13 -12.72 -2.30
N ALA A 18 16.66 -11.51 -2.57
CA ALA A 18 17.68 -10.87 -1.72
C ALA A 18 17.14 -10.54 -0.33
N GLU A 19 15.82 -10.19 -0.21
CA GLU A 19 15.14 -10.02 1.07
C GLU A 19 14.74 -11.37 1.74
N GLY A 20 15.17 -12.51 1.19
CA GLY A 20 14.98 -13.84 1.78
C GLY A 20 13.69 -14.57 1.37
N PHE A 21 12.89 -14.00 0.47
CA PHE A 21 11.66 -14.64 0.00
C PHE A 21 11.95 -15.63 -1.14
N SER A 22 11.61 -16.90 -0.96
CA SER A 22 11.73 -17.94 -1.99
C SER A 22 10.39 -18.56 -2.38
N LYS A 23 9.48 -18.66 -1.41
CA LYS A 23 8.14 -19.24 -1.53
C LYS A 23 7.11 -18.29 -0.93
N LEU A 24 5.89 -18.38 -1.41
CA LEU A 24 4.72 -17.74 -0.83
C LEU A 24 4.06 -18.65 0.20
N TYR A 25 3.45 -18.05 1.21
CA TYR A 25 2.53 -18.71 2.13
C TYR A 25 1.09 -18.61 1.60
N PRO A 26 0.14 -19.42 2.12
CA PRO A 26 -1.24 -19.44 1.63
C PRO A 26 -1.88 -18.05 1.48
N PRO A 27 -1.82 -17.12 2.44
CA PRO A 27 -2.46 -15.81 2.27
C PRO A 27 -1.93 -14.99 1.09
N GLN A 28 -0.65 -15.15 0.74
CA GLN A 28 -0.06 -14.49 -0.43
C GLN A 28 -0.49 -15.16 -1.73
N GLU A 29 -0.54 -16.50 -1.76
CA GLU A 29 -1.02 -17.26 -2.92
C GLU A 29 -2.49 -16.95 -3.22
N ASP A 30 -3.33 -16.93 -2.18
CA ASP A 30 -4.75 -16.58 -2.29
C ASP A 30 -4.94 -15.14 -2.78
N SER A 31 -4.13 -14.19 -2.29
CA SER A 31 -4.16 -12.81 -2.75
C SER A 31 -3.83 -12.68 -4.24
N ILE A 32 -2.85 -13.46 -4.71
CA ILE A 32 -2.50 -13.47 -6.14
C ILE A 32 -3.63 -14.10 -6.96
N ALA A 33 -4.20 -15.20 -6.50
CA ALA A 33 -5.33 -15.85 -7.16
C ALA A 33 -6.57 -14.92 -7.22
N ALA A 34 -6.75 -14.06 -6.22
CA ALA A 34 -7.79 -13.03 -6.20
C ALA A 34 -7.54 -11.87 -7.18
N GLY A 35 -6.35 -11.77 -7.78
CA GLY A 35 -6.00 -10.76 -8.78
C GLY A 35 -5.16 -9.60 -8.25
N LEU A 36 -4.39 -9.81 -7.18
CA LEU A 36 -3.47 -8.81 -6.61
C LEU A 36 -2.57 -8.17 -7.68
N LEU A 37 -1.98 -8.99 -8.55
CA LEU A 37 -1.06 -8.54 -9.60
C LEU A 37 -1.77 -8.05 -10.87
N ASP A 38 -3.08 -8.28 -10.96
CA ASP A 38 -3.94 -7.88 -12.10
C ASP A 38 -4.64 -6.53 -11.86
N GLY A 39 -4.32 -5.85 -10.76
CA GLY A 39 -4.90 -4.55 -10.43
C GLY A 39 -6.27 -4.62 -9.75
N LYS A 40 -6.72 -5.78 -9.30
CA LYS A 40 -7.99 -5.90 -8.57
C LYS A 40 -7.83 -5.42 -7.13
N SER A 41 -8.84 -4.71 -6.63
CA SER A 41 -8.94 -4.36 -5.22
C SER A 41 -9.31 -5.62 -4.42
N ILE A 42 -8.63 -5.84 -3.31
CA ILE A 42 -8.83 -7.01 -2.45
C ILE A 42 -8.78 -6.64 -0.96
N LEU A 43 -9.53 -7.38 -0.16
CA LEU A 43 -9.43 -7.39 1.29
C LEU A 43 -8.72 -8.67 1.73
N VAL A 44 -7.65 -8.52 2.50
CA VAL A 44 -6.87 -9.64 3.03
C VAL A 44 -7.01 -9.67 4.55
N SER A 45 -7.68 -10.68 5.05
CA SER A 45 -7.76 -10.96 6.49
C SER A 45 -6.84 -12.13 6.82
N ALA A 46 -5.78 -11.86 7.57
CA ALA A 46 -4.80 -12.87 7.94
C ALA A 46 -4.11 -12.52 9.28
N PRO A 47 -3.73 -13.50 10.10
CA PRO A 47 -3.11 -13.26 11.40
C PRO A 47 -1.87 -12.38 11.31
N THR A 48 -1.48 -11.80 12.44
CA THR A 48 -0.20 -11.09 12.56
C THR A 48 0.95 -12.07 12.22
N ALA A 49 2.01 -11.57 11.62
CA ALA A 49 3.14 -12.35 11.12
C ALA A 49 2.83 -13.35 9.96
N SER A 50 1.64 -13.29 9.36
CA SER A 50 1.30 -14.11 8.18
C SER A 50 1.92 -13.62 6.87
N GLY A 51 2.70 -12.55 6.90
CA GLY A 51 3.35 -11.96 5.73
C GLY A 51 2.49 -10.97 4.94
N LYS A 52 1.54 -10.27 5.59
CA LYS A 52 0.77 -9.17 4.98
C LYS A 52 1.65 -8.11 4.32
N THR A 53 2.80 -7.78 4.93
CA THR A 53 3.75 -6.83 4.33
C THR A 53 4.29 -7.32 2.98
N LEU A 54 4.47 -8.64 2.80
CA LEU A 54 4.87 -9.18 1.50
C LEU A 54 3.76 -9.00 0.45
N ILE A 55 2.48 -9.13 0.83
CA ILE A 55 1.35 -8.85 -0.08
C ILE A 55 1.39 -7.39 -0.55
N ALA A 56 1.59 -6.44 0.37
CA ALA A 56 1.78 -5.04 0.04
C ALA A 56 2.96 -4.83 -0.92
N THR A 57 4.11 -5.44 -0.61
CA THR A 57 5.32 -5.36 -1.44
C THR A 57 5.09 -5.91 -2.85
N LEU A 58 4.40 -7.05 -2.99
CA LEU A 58 4.06 -7.65 -4.28
C LEU A 58 3.16 -6.72 -5.12
N ALA A 59 2.13 -6.14 -4.51
CA ALA A 59 1.26 -5.17 -5.17
C ALA A 59 2.04 -3.94 -5.64
N MET A 60 2.90 -3.36 -4.78
CA MET A 60 3.75 -2.21 -5.12
C MET A 60 4.68 -2.53 -6.28
N LEU A 61 5.40 -3.67 -6.24
CA LEU A 61 6.32 -4.09 -7.29
C LEU A 61 5.61 -4.29 -8.62
N SER A 62 4.45 -4.94 -8.60
CA SER A 62 3.63 -5.12 -9.79
C SER A 62 3.17 -3.76 -10.35
N TYR A 63 2.61 -2.91 -9.51
CA TYR A 63 2.11 -1.59 -9.91
C TYR A 63 3.22 -0.71 -10.48
N LEU A 64 4.33 -0.53 -9.77
CA LEU A 64 5.43 0.35 -10.15
C LEU A 64 6.18 -0.12 -11.40
N SER A 65 6.12 -1.41 -11.71
CA SER A 65 6.72 -1.96 -12.94
C SER A 65 5.87 -1.71 -14.19
N LYS A 66 4.57 -1.49 -14.04
CA LYS A 66 3.60 -1.38 -15.15
C LYS A 66 3.07 0.05 -15.32
N ASN A 67 3.09 0.88 -14.27
CA ASN A 67 2.40 2.16 -14.20
C ASN A 67 3.29 3.30 -13.75
N LYS A 68 2.88 4.54 -14.07
CA LYS A 68 3.59 5.78 -13.70
C LYS A 68 2.96 6.52 -12.52
N GLY A 69 1.81 6.08 -12.03
CA GLY A 69 1.13 6.72 -10.90
C GLY A 69 1.82 6.47 -9.55
N LYS A 70 1.21 6.99 -8.50
CA LYS A 70 1.72 6.93 -7.13
C LYS A 70 1.16 5.76 -6.36
N VAL A 71 1.94 5.27 -5.40
CA VAL A 71 1.54 4.28 -4.40
C VAL A 71 1.42 4.98 -3.06
N VAL A 72 0.29 4.82 -2.39
CA VAL A 72 0.07 5.30 -1.02
C VAL A 72 -0.09 4.11 -0.07
N TYR A 73 0.69 4.12 1.00
CA TYR A 73 0.54 3.19 2.12
C TYR A 73 -0.02 3.95 3.33
N LEU A 74 -1.21 3.56 3.77
CA LEU A 74 -1.90 4.13 4.92
C LEU A 74 -1.64 3.29 6.16
N SER A 75 -1.20 3.94 7.22
CA SER A 75 -0.94 3.30 8.51
C SER A 75 -1.69 4.04 9.63
N PRO A 76 -2.26 3.33 10.61
CA PRO A 76 -2.99 3.97 11.70
C PRO A 76 -2.09 4.68 12.72
N LEU A 77 -0.79 4.38 12.73
CA LEU A 77 0.14 4.87 13.75
C LEU A 77 1.45 5.36 13.14
N ARG A 78 1.98 6.47 13.68
CA ARG A 78 3.28 7.04 13.25
C ARG A 78 4.44 6.05 13.35
N ALA A 79 4.48 5.24 14.41
CA ALA A 79 5.53 4.25 14.63
C ALA A 79 5.50 3.16 13.54
N LEU A 80 4.31 2.63 13.23
CA LEU A 80 4.13 1.65 12.15
C LEU A 80 4.47 2.26 10.79
N ALA A 81 4.06 3.50 10.53
CA ALA A 81 4.41 4.20 9.30
C ALA A 81 5.94 4.33 9.14
N ALA A 82 6.68 4.65 10.20
CA ALA A 82 8.14 4.74 10.17
C ALA A 82 8.81 3.38 9.90
N GLU A 83 8.30 2.31 10.51
CA GLU A 83 8.75 0.94 10.24
C GLU A 83 8.55 0.59 8.76
N LYS A 84 7.33 0.77 8.23
CA LYS A 84 7.01 0.46 6.84
C LYS A 84 7.77 1.34 5.85
N PHE A 85 7.99 2.60 6.16
CA PHE A 85 8.86 3.46 5.37
C PHE A 85 10.27 2.89 5.25
N SER A 86 10.87 2.43 6.36
CA SER A 86 12.20 1.83 6.36
C SER A 86 12.28 0.57 5.51
N GLU A 87 11.23 -0.27 5.56
CA GLU A 87 11.10 -1.46 4.73
C GLU A 87 11.01 -1.10 3.24
N PHE A 88 10.09 -0.20 2.86
CA PHE A 88 9.82 0.14 1.47
C PHE A 88 10.92 1.00 0.84
N LYS A 89 11.68 1.76 1.64
CA LYS A 89 12.82 2.52 1.16
C LYS A 89 13.88 1.65 0.47
N LYS A 90 13.97 0.37 0.82
CA LYS A 90 14.86 -0.59 0.15
C LYS A 90 14.50 -0.76 -1.32
N MET A 91 13.24 -0.53 -1.70
CA MET A 91 12.77 -0.63 -3.08
C MET A 91 13.37 0.44 -4.00
N GLU A 92 13.92 1.53 -3.47
CA GLU A 92 14.64 2.56 -4.25
C GLU A 92 15.85 2.01 -5.02
N LYS A 93 16.37 0.85 -4.59
CA LYS A 93 17.51 0.18 -5.22
C LYS A 93 17.13 -0.69 -6.41
N ILE A 94 15.83 -0.90 -6.65
CA ILE A 94 15.36 -1.80 -7.71
C ILE A 94 15.33 -1.07 -9.05
N PRO A 95 16.04 -1.56 -10.09
CA PRO A 95 16.03 -0.94 -11.40
C PRO A 95 14.78 -1.33 -12.21
N LEU A 96 13.64 -0.69 -11.89
CA LEU A 96 12.35 -0.88 -12.59
C LEU A 96 12.15 0.08 -13.78
N GLY A 97 13.24 0.42 -14.49
CA GLY A 97 13.17 1.36 -15.62
C GLY A 97 13.08 2.83 -15.21
N LYS A 98 12.87 3.12 -13.93
CA LYS A 98 12.93 4.46 -13.34
C LYS A 98 13.52 4.37 -11.93
N LYS A 99 14.01 5.51 -11.43
CA LYS A 99 14.43 5.61 -10.03
C LYS A 99 13.21 5.78 -9.14
N ILE A 100 12.94 4.79 -8.29
CA ILE A 100 11.87 4.85 -7.29
C ILE A 100 12.30 5.81 -6.18
N LYS A 101 11.36 6.65 -5.73
CA LYS A 101 11.51 7.54 -4.57
C LYS A 101 10.44 7.21 -3.54
N THR A 102 10.85 7.01 -2.29
CA THR A 102 9.98 6.71 -1.16
C THR A 102 10.02 7.84 -0.17
N GLN A 103 8.87 8.31 0.28
CA GLN A 103 8.75 9.32 1.33
C GLN A 103 7.74 8.93 2.39
N ILE A 104 7.88 9.52 3.58
CA ILE A 104 6.95 9.39 4.68
C ILE A 104 6.46 10.78 5.11
N SER A 105 5.16 10.89 5.42
CA SER A 105 4.59 12.07 6.06
C SER A 105 3.55 11.66 7.11
N THR A 106 3.84 11.97 8.37
CA THR A 106 3.04 11.52 9.54
C THR A 106 2.67 12.64 10.49
N GLY A 107 2.95 13.90 10.14
CA GLY A 107 2.71 15.06 10.98
C GLY A 107 1.99 16.18 10.26
N ASP A 108 1.66 17.25 10.99
CA ASP A 108 0.85 18.37 10.51
C ASP A 108 1.66 19.45 9.73
N PHE A 109 2.95 19.21 9.45
CA PHE A 109 3.82 20.24 8.90
C PHE A 109 3.84 20.31 7.37
N GLU A 110 3.59 21.51 6.85
CA GLU A 110 3.48 21.87 5.44
C GLU A 110 4.76 21.68 4.60
N SER A 111 5.96 21.69 5.23
CA SER A 111 7.22 21.71 4.49
C SER A 111 7.56 20.37 3.78
N VAL A 112 7.04 19.26 4.25
CA VAL A 112 7.29 17.93 3.67
C VAL A 112 6.35 17.66 2.50
N ASP A 113 5.21 18.32 2.44
CA ASP A 113 4.17 18.09 1.44
C ASP A 113 4.60 18.50 0.02
N LYS A 114 5.45 19.54 -0.10
CA LYS A 114 5.98 20.02 -1.40
C LYS A 114 6.87 19.03 -2.14
N THR A 115 7.33 17.98 -1.47
CA THR A 115 8.19 16.95 -2.08
C THR A 115 7.46 15.63 -2.33
N LEU A 116 6.26 15.45 -1.78
CA LEU A 116 5.46 14.24 -1.96
C LEU A 116 5.02 14.05 -3.42
N ASP A 117 4.81 15.13 -4.15
CA ASP A 117 4.50 15.13 -5.58
C ASP A 117 5.57 14.42 -6.43
N LYS A 118 6.83 14.43 -5.98
CA LYS A 118 7.98 13.81 -6.66
C LYS A 118 8.27 12.37 -6.23
N SER A 119 7.42 11.80 -5.39
CA SER A 119 7.62 10.47 -4.83
C SER A 119 6.72 9.45 -5.50
N ASP A 120 7.22 8.22 -5.64
CA ASP A 120 6.50 7.09 -6.20
C ASP A 120 5.79 6.28 -5.12
N ILE A 121 6.41 6.16 -3.94
CA ILE A 121 5.83 5.49 -2.77
C ILE A 121 5.73 6.52 -1.65
N ILE A 122 4.54 6.67 -1.09
CA ILE A 122 4.26 7.63 -0.02
C ILE A 122 3.63 6.87 1.15
N VAL A 123 4.31 6.88 2.29
CA VAL A 123 3.79 6.28 3.53
C VAL A 123 3.18 7.39 4.38
N LEU A 124 1.92 7.24 4.74
CA LEU A 124 1.13 8.26 5.45
C LEU A 124 0.42 7.66 6.66
N THR A 125 0.14 8.50 7.66
CA THR A 125 -0.92 8.18 8.61
C THR A 125 -2.30 8.49 8.00
N ASN A 126 -3.36 7.86 8.55
CA ASN A 126 -4.72 8.10 8.09
C ASN A 126 -5.09 9.59 8.23
N GLU A 127 -4.76 10.22 9.36
CA GLU A 127 -5.03 11.62 9.62
C GLU A 127 -4.32 12.54 8.62
N LYS A 128 -3.07 12.19 8.25
CA LYS A 128 -2.32 12.97 7.27
C LYS A 128 -2.94 12.86 5.88
N MET A 129 -3.39 11.67 5.48
CA MET A 129 -4.07 11.48 4.19
C MET A 129 -5.38 12.28 4.13
N ASP A 130 -6.19 12.24 5.20
CA ASP A 130 -7.42 13.04 5.27
C ASP A 130 -7.12 14.55 5.15
N SER A 131 -6.09 15.03 5.85
CA SER A 131 -5.63 16.41 5.75
C SER A 131 -5.24 16.78 4.31
N LEU A 132 -4.44 15.95 3.62
CA LEU A 132 -4.01 16.19 2.24
C LEU A 132 -5.19 16.24 1.26
N ILE A 133 -6.16 15.34 1.40
CA ILE A 133 -7.38 15.34 0.59
C ILE A 133 -8.19 16.62 0.82
N ARG A 134 -8.36 17.04 2.09
CA ARG A 134 -9.11 18.25 2.42
C ARG A 134 -8.47 19.55 1.91
N HIS A 135 -7.14 19.58 1.88
CA HIS A 135 -6.37 20.72 1.36
C HIS A 135 -6.15 20.67 -0.16
N GLY A 136 -6.70 19.68 -0.85
CA GLY A 136 -6.66 19.61 -2.31
C GLY A 136 -5.24 19.39 -2.87
N ALA A 137 -4.45 18.51 -2.25
CA ALA A 137 -3.13 18.17 -2.77
C ALA A 137 -3.26 17.55 -4.17
N GLU A 138 -2.78 18.25 -5.20
CA GLU A 138 -2.96 17.91 -6.63
C GLU A 138 -2.47 16.47 -6.97
N TRP A 139 -1.40 16.02 -6.35
CA TRP A 139 -0.84 14.71 -6.61
C TRP A 139 -1.73 13.55 -6.14
N VAL A 140 -2.78 13.81 -5.36
CA VAL A 140 -3.75 12.79 -4.91
C VAL A 140 -4.47 12.17 -6.11
N ASP A 141 -4.71 12.92 -7.17
CA ASP A 141 -5.32 12.42 -8.40
C ASP A 141 -4.42 11.46 -9.20
N ASP A 142 -3.12 11.43 -8.91
CA ASP A 142 -2.15 10.51 -9.51
C ASP A 142 -2.04 9.18 -8.77
N ILE A 143 -2.77 9.00 -7.67
CA ILE A 143 -2.74 7.75 -6.89
C ILE A 143 -3.38 6.64 -7.71
N GLY A 144 -2.65 5.55 -7.94
CA GLY A 144 -3.17 4.40 -8.64
C GLY A 144 -3.09 3.09 -7.85
N LEU A 145 -2.39 3.10 -6.70
CA LEU A 145 -2.42 2.00 -5.73
C LEU A 145 -2.49 2.55 -4.31
N VAL A 146 -3.45 2.06 -3.54
CA VAL A 146 -3.59 2.33 -2.10
C VAL A 146 -3.47 1.03 -1.33
N ILE A 147 -2.65 1.03 -0.30
CA ILE A 147 -2.58 -0.05 0.68
C ILE A 147 -3.06 0.52 2.00
N ALA A 148 -4.19 0.03 2.49
CA ALA A 148 -4.75 0.40 3.79
C ALA A 148 -4.43 -0.69 4.80
N ASP A 149 -3.49 -0.40 5.70
CA ASP A 149 -3.10 -1.34 6.75
C ASP A 149 -4.01 -1.23 7.97
N GLU A 150 -4.17 -2.35 8.68
CA GLU A 150 -5.01 -2.49 9.87
C GLU A 150 -6.45 -2.03 9.64
N ILE A 151 -7.04 -2.43 8.50
CA ILE A 151 -8.39 -2.00 8.08
C ILE A 151 -9.48 -2.37 9.09
N HIS A 152 -9.25 -3.34 9.99
CA HIS A 152 -10.19 -3.69 11.06
C HIS A 152 -10.49 -2.50 12.00
N LEU A 153 -9.65 -1.48 12.03
CA LEU A 153 -9.89 -0.23 12.77
C LEU A 153 -11.04 0.60 12.18
N ILE A 154 -11.62 0.22 11.05
CA ILE A 154 -12.83 0.87 10.52
C ILE A 154 -14.02 0.75 11.48
N GLY A 155 -14.05 -0.30 12.32
CA GLY A 155 -15.01 -0.47 13.39
C GLY A 155 -14.70 0.29 14.68
N ASP A 156 -13.56 0.97 14.79
CA ASP A 156 -13.19 1.77 15.94
C ASP A 156 -13.96 3.09 15.96
N GLN A 157 -14.51 3.49 17.14
CA GLN A 157 -15.37 4.67 17.25
C GLN A 157 -14.62 5.99 16.94
N ASP A 158 -13.33 6.06 17.23
CA ASP A 158 -12.53 7.28 17.08
C ASP A 158 -11.84 7.34 15.69
N ARG A 159 -11.34 6.21 15.20
CA ARG A 159 -10.50 6.13 13.99
C ARG A 159 -11.25 5.66 12.76
N GLY A 160 -12.29 4.86 12.95
CA GLY A 160 -13.09 4.28 11.88
C GLY A 160 -13.68 5.31 10.92
N PRO A 161 -14.36 6.37 11.41
CA PRO A 161 -14.97 7.38 10.54
C PRO A 161 -13.97 8.06 9.60
N THR A 162 -12.76 8.37 10.10
CA THR A 162 -11.71 8.97 9.28
C THR A 162 -11.23 8.01 8.18
N LEU A 163 -11.00 6.76 8.53
CA LEU A 163 -10.53 5.74 7.58
C LEU A 163 -11.60 5.44 6.50
N GLU A 164 -12.87 5.30 6.89
CA GLU A 164 -13.99 5.11 5.97
C GLU A 164 -14.11 6.28 4.98
N MET A 165 -14.04 7.51 5.50
CA MET A 165 -14.10 8.71 4.66
C MET A 165 -12.96 8.77 3.65
N ILE A 166 -11.73 8.46 4.07
CA ILE A 166 -10.57 8.42 3.18
C ILE A 166 -10.78 7.40 2.06
N LEU A 167 -11.13 6.16 2.41
CA LEU A 167 -11.31 5.10 1.42
C LEU A 167 -12.44 5.42 0.44
N THR A 168 -13.53 6.01 0.93
CA THR A 168 -14.64 6.47 0.09
C THR A 168 -14.17 7.54 -0.91
N LYS A 169 -13.45 8.55 -0.45
CA LYS A 169 -12.90 9.60 -1.32
C LYS A 169 -11.93 9.05 -2.34
N LEU A 170 -11.04 8.12 -1.94
CA LEU A 170 -10.08 7.48 -2.85
C LEU A 170 -10.77 6.63 -3.92
N LYS A 171 -11.85 5.92 -3.58
CA LYS A 171 -12.69 5.20 -4.57
C LYS A 171 -13.32 6.13 -5.61
N LEU A 172 -13.57 7.38 -5.28
CA LEU A 172 -14.20 8.37 -6.16
C LEU A 172 -13.19 9.11 -7.06
N LEU A 173 -11.88 8.91 -6.87
CA LEU A 173 -10.86 9.52 -7.74
C LEU A 173 -11.02 9.04 -9.19
N GLN A 174 -10.73 9.92 -10.13
CA GLN A 174 -10.77 9.57 -11.56
C GLN A 174 -9.74 8.50 -11.93
N SER A 175 -8.62 8.44 -11.21
CA SER A 175 -7.59 7.41 -11.36
C SER A 175 -8.08 6.00 -11.03
N LYS A 176 -9.19 5.86 -10.28
CA LYS A 176 -9.74 4.58 -9.82
C LYS A 176 -8.66 3.65 -9.25
N PRO A 177 -7.99 4.04 -8.17
CA PRO A 177 -6.86 3.30 -7.65
C PRO A 177 -7.25 1.87 -7.25
N GLN A 178 -6.33 0.93 -7.45
CA GLN A 178 -6.41 -0.38 -6.81
C GLN A 178 -6.31 -0.19 -5.30
N ILE A 179 -7.20 -0.79 -4.52
CA ILE A 179 -7.17 -0.72 -3.05
C ILE A 179 -6.90 -2.11 -2.48
N ILE A 180 -5.82 -2.22 -1.73
CA ILE A 180 -5.45 -3.43 -0.98
C ILE A 180 -5.68 -3.13 0.50
N ALA A 181 -6.70 -3.73 1.08
CA ALA A 181 -7.01 -3.59 2.50
C ALA A 181 -6.43 -4.78 3.28
N LEU A 182 -5.58 -4.50 4.26
CA LEU A 182 -4.91 -5.51 5.08
C LEU A 182 -5.46 -5.48 6.51
N SER A 183 -5.84 -6.65 7.03
CA SER A 183 -6.38 -6.80 8.37
C SER A 183 -5.65 -7.90 9.17
N ALA A 184 -5.62 -7.74 10.49
CA ALA A 184 -5.13 -8.79 11.37
C ALA A 184 -6.07 -10.01 11.38
N THR A 185 -7.32 -9.83 11.72
CA THR A 185 -8.41 -10.80 11.63
C THR A 185 -9.72 -10.01 11.75
N ILE A 186 -10.68 -10.28 10.88
CA ILE A 186 -11.99 -9.64 10.93
C ILE A 186 -13.02 -10.75 11.13
N THR A 187 -13.90 -10.56 12.12
CA THR A 187 -15.02 -11.49 12.37
C THR A 187 -16.12 -11.35 11.29
N ASN A 188 -16.18 -10.18 10.60
CA ASN A 188 -17.23 -9.81 9.65
C ASN A 188 -16.63 -9.38 8.30
N ALA A 189 -15.75 -10.19 7.72
CA ALA A 189 -15.10 -9.85 6.44
C ALA A 189 -16.09 -9.65 5.28
N ASP A 190 -17.23 -10.34 5.32
CA ASP A 190 -18.26 -10.28 4.27
C ASP A 190 -19.05 -8.94 4.25
N GLU A 191 -19.06 -8.20 5.37
CA GLU A 191 -19.74 -6.90 5.46
C GLU A 191 -18.86 -5.74 4.91
N MET A 192 -17.58 -5.99 4.69
CA MET A 192 -16.59 -4.98 4.28
C MET A 192 -16.18 -5.09 2.79
N SER A 193 -16.64 -6.11 2.11
CA SER A 193 -16.40 -6.35 0.68
C SER A 193 -17.54 -5.77 -0.17
#